data_64d9b1a54ca635d3f08b203e155b9bed
#
_entry.id   64d9b1a54ca635d3f08b203e155b9bed
#
_cell.length_a   1.000
_cell.length_b   1.000
_cell.length_c   1.000
_cell.angle_alpha   90.00
_cell.angle_beta   90.00
_cell.angle_gamma   90.00
#
_symmetry.space_group_name_H-M   'P 1'
#
loop_
_entity.id
_entity.type
_entity.pdbx_description
1 polymer ?
#
loop_
_entity_poly.entity_id
_entity_poly.type
_entity_poly.pdbx_seq_one_letter_code
_entity_poly.pdbx_strand_id
1 'polypeptide(L)'
;AAPRTGTLQSPSQRGKPMKPISVYLHVPFCRSRCGYCGFYSGCRLPLRTPYLQKLVEAAETAPAEGREIQTVYFGGGTPTLLGTGLVTVLDALKRRWPVAADAEITVEANPGTVTPALLDALHGAGVNRLSFGLQDCEDDVLRLLGRSHTAAEGEAAVAMAKAAGFSDLSVDFMLATPGQTPEKAARLAQYGLSLGVPHLSSYLLKVEPGTAFDRMGMAARCPDEDTAAECYLAYYKVLEQAGYRHYEISNAALPGYESRHNTVYWQLGEYLGIGPGAAGYCGGRRYRFPEDIEAFLAAENVWTLPLDDGPGGDWEEALMLSLRLAEGLTPALAHRYGQDYTALLRRAAPMQRAGLLRAGDDRIALTDRGFLLSNSIIVALLG
;
A
#
# COMPACT_ATOMS: atom_id res chain seq x y z
N ALA A 1 -1.75 -64.07 -27.67
CA ALA A 1 -1.47 -62.65 -27.64
C ALA A 1 -2.78 -61.89 -27.64
N ALA A 2 -3.18 -61.33 -26.51
CA ALA A 2 -4.36 -60.49 -26.36
C ALA A 2 -3.90 -59.00 -26.31
N PRO A 3 -4.62 -58.07 -26.93
CA PRO A 3 -4.24 -56.64 -26.94
C PRO A 3 -4.62 -55.99 -25.59
N ARG A 4 -3.67 -55.20 -25.05
CA ARG A 4 -3.90 -54.35 -23.88
C ARG A 4 -4.81 -53.19 -24.28
N THR A 5 -5.98 -53.11 -23.67
CA THR A 5 -6.88 -51.96 -23.77
C THR A 5 -6.31 -50.83 -22.88
N GLY A 6 -5.71 -49.83 -23.51
CA GLY A 6 -5.36 -48.59 -22.83
C GLY A 6 -6.64 -47.81 -22.55
N THR A 7 -6.97 -47.62 -21.28
CA THR A 7 -8.00 -46.68 -20.80
C THR A 7 -7.56 -45.26 -21.08
N LEU A 8 -8.16 -44.62 -22.07
CA LEU A 8 -8.10 -43.20 -22.31
C LEU A 8 -8.78 -42.49 -21.12
N GLN A 9 -8.01 -41.83 -20.30
CA GLN A 9 -8.54 -40.89 -19.30
C GLN A 9 -9.24 -39.76 -20.02
N SER A 10 -10.52 -39.55 -19.69
CA SER A 10 -11.34 -38.48 -20.25
C SER A 10 -10.81 -37.09 -19.78
N PRO A 11 -10.79 -36.06 -20.65
CA PRO A 11 -10.33 -34.72 -20.32
C PRO A 11 -11.48 -33.90 -19.70
N SER A 12 -11.87 -34.17 -18.48
CA SER A 12 -12.90 -33.38 -17.79
C SER A 12 -12.67 -33.22 -16.28
N GLN A 13 -11.55 -32.61 -15.93
CA GLN A 13 -11.39 -31.90 -14.64
C GLN A 13 -10.38 -30.75 -14.82
N ARG A 14 -10.66 -29.83 -15.73
CA ARG A 14 -10.14 -28.48 -15.56
C ARG A 14 -10.94 -27.89 -14.40
N GLY A 15 -10.31 -27.79 -13.23
CA GLY A 15 -10.89 -27.18 -12.05
C GLY A 15 -11.47 -25.80 -12.37
N LYS A 16 -12.54 -25.40 -11.69
CA LYS A 16 -13.04 -24.03 -11.80
C LYS A 16 -11.87 -23.08 -11.56
N PRO A 17 -11.74 -21.99 -12.37
CA PRO A 17 -10.67 -21.02 -12.14
C PRO A 17 -10.74 -20.53 -10.69
N MET A 18 -9.61 -20.59 -9.99
CA MET A 18 -9.52 -20.07 -8.60
C MET A 18 -9.77 -18.58 -8.62
N LYS A 19 -10.43 -18.07 -7.58
CA LYS A 19 -10.65 -16.63 -7.45
C LYS A 19 -9.40 -15.94 -6.93
N PRO A 20 -8.99 -14.79 -7.48
CA PRO A 20 -7.85 -14.06 -6.97
C PRO A 20 -8.09 -13.58 -5.53
N ILE A 21 -7.01 -13.54 -4.74
CA ILE A 21 -6.99 -12.92 -3.40
C ILE A 21 -5.66 -12.20 -3.19
N SER A 22 -5.69 -11.09 -2.50
CA SER A 22 -4.52 -10.38 -1.98
C SER A 22 -4.39 -10.58 -0.49
N VAL A 23 -3.18 -10.60 0.06
CA VAL A 23 -2.95 -10.81 1.49
C VAL A 23 -2.09 -9.68 2.05
N TYR A 24 -2.63 -8.96 3.02
CA TYR A 24 -1.92 -7.96 3.81
C TYR A 24 -1.58 -8.53 5.19
N LEU A 25 -0.32 -8.41 5.59
CA LEU A 25 0.15 -8.85 6.91
C LEU A 25 0.66 -7.63 7.69
N HIS A 26 0.02 -7.33 8.80
CA HIS A 26 0.38 -6.20 9.64
C HIS A 26 1.42 -6.59 10.68
N VAL A 27 2.59 -5.97 10.66
CA VAL A 27 3.66 -6.21 11.64
C VAL A 27 3.77 -5.00 12.58
N PRO A 28 3.24 -5.08 13.82
CA PRO A 28 3.07 -3.90 14.69
C PRO A 28 4.33 -3.54 15.49
N PHE A 29 5.51 -3.69 14.93
CA PHE A 29 6.77 -3.42 15.65
C PHE A 29 7.58 -2.30 14.99
N CYS A 30 8.10 -1.39 15.83
CA CYS A 30 9.09 -0.38 15.46
C CYS A 30 10.21 -0.35 16.50
N ARG A 31 11.43 0.04 16.10
CA ARG A 31 12.51 0.33 17.06
C ARG A 31 12.23 1.60 17.85
N SER A 32 11.69 2.62 17.18
CA SER A 32 11.22 3.88 17.73
C SER A 32 9.97 4.31 16.98
N ARG A 33 9.08 5.04 17.64
CA ARG A 33 7.86 5.55 17.01
C ARG A 33 8.12 6.96 16.47
N CYS A 34 7.89 7.16 15.18
CA CYS A 34 7.97 8.47 14.54
C CYS A 34 6.92 9.43 15.11
N GLY A 35 7.25 10.72 15.19
CA GLY A 35 6.38 11.71 15.82
C GLY A 35 5.01 11.89 15.18
N TYR A 36 4.91 11.65 13.89
CA TYR A 36 3.72 11.79 13.07
C TYR A 36 2.88 10.51 12.92
N CYS A 37 3.44 9.33 13.28
CA CYS A 37 2.86 8.05 12.88
C CYS A 37 1.58 7.72 13.66
N GLY A 38 0.47 7.59 12.91
CA GLY A 38 -0.82 7.15 13.43
C GLY A 38 -1.08 5.65 13.35
N PHE A 39 -0.20 4.88 12.66
CA PHE A 39 -0.39 3.44 12.51
C PHE A 39 -0.28 2.69 13.84
N TYR A 40 -1.04 1.61 13.95
CA TYR A 40 -0.91 0.71 15.09
C TYR A 40 0.47 0.05 15.09
N SER A 41 1.34 0.52 15.95
CA SER A 41 2.69 -0.01 16.11
C SER A 41 3.25 0.34 17.50
N GLY A 42 4.25 -0.42 17.94
CA GLY A 42 4.86 -0.22 19.25
C GLY A 42 6.29 -0.75 19.32
N CYS A 43 6.99 -0.38 20.40
CA CYS A 43 8.39 -0.75 20.63
C CYS A 43 8.53 -2.02 21.50
N ARG A 44 7.49 -2.85 21.61
CA ARG A 44 7.50 -4.08 22.43
C ARG A 44 8.20 -5.24 21.72
N LEU A 45 9.48 -5.04 21.38
CA LEU A 45 10.29 -5.97 20.60
C LEU A 45 10.41 -7.40 21.20
N PRO A 46 10.34 -7.64 22.52
CA PRO A 46 10.30 -9.00 23.07
C PRO A 46 9.13 -9.84 22.58
N LEU A 47 8.02 -9.22 22.16
CA LEU A 47 6.83 -9.93 21.64
C LEU A 47 6.99 -10.44 20.21
N ARG A 48 8.08 -10.09 19.49
CA ARG A 48 8.27 -10.49 18.09
C ARG A 48 8.24 -11.99 17.87
N THR A 49 8.88 -12.78 18.74
CA THR A 49 8.94 -14.23 18.59
C THR A 49 7.57 -14.89 18.78
N PRO A 50 6.83 -14.65 19.88
CA PRO A 50 5.48 -15.21 20.01
C PRO A 50 4.53 -14.65 18.95
N TYR A 51 4.70 -13.39 18.53
CA TYR A 51 3.92 -12.81 17.46
C TYR A 51 4.14 -13.52 16.11
N LEU A 52 5.40 -13.79 15.75
CA LEU A 52 5.75 -14.52 14.54
C LEU A 52 5.08 -15.91 14.52
N GLN A 53 5.14 -16.63 15.63
CA GLN A 53 4.50 -17.95 15.75
C GLN A 53 2.99 -17.85 15.51
N LYS A 54 2.34 -16.87 16.15
CA LYS A 54 0.90 -16.63 16.00
C LYS A 54 0.53 -16.17 14.59
N LEU A 55 1.39 -15.37 13.93
CA LEU A 55 1.16 -14.92 12.55
C LEU A 55 1.28 -16.09 11.54
N VAL A 56 2.20 -17.03 11.77
CA VAL A 56 2.32 -18.27 10.98
C VAL A 56 1.05 -19.12 11.14
N GLU A 57 0.59 -19.34 12.38
CA GLU A 57 -0.66 -20.06 12.67
C GLU A 57 -1.86 -19.39 11.99
N ALA A 58 -1.94 -18.05 12.06
CA ALA A 58 -2.99 -17.28 11.42
C ALA A 58 -2.99 -17.45 9.89
N ALA A 59 -1.79 -17.49 9.27
CA ALA A 59 -1.65 -17.71 7.83
C ALA A 59 -2.09 -19.14 7.42
N GLU A 60 -1.71 -20.16 8.21
CA GLU A 60 -2.07 -21.55 7.93
C GLU A 60 -3.57 -21.85 8.11
N THR A 61 -4.22 -21.15 9.03
CA THR A 61 -5.64 -21.35 9.37
C THR A 61 -6.57 -20.33 8.71
N ALA A 62 -6.03 -19.45 7.86
CA ALA A 62 -6.81 -18.39 7.25
C ALA A 62 -8.00 -18.95 6.43
N PRO A 63 -9.18 -18.28 6.50
CA PRO A 63 -10.34 -18.63 5.70
C PRO A 63 -10.08 -18.37 4.21
N ALA A 64 -11.07 -18.61 3.37
CA ALA A 64 -11.02 -18.36 1.93
C ALA A 64 -10.39 -19.49 1.10
N GLU A 65 -11.04 -20.67 1.13
CA GLU A 65 -10.71 -21.80 0.25
C GLU A 65 -10.99 -21.50 -1.23
N GLY A 66 -10.28 -22.19 -2.12
CA GLY A 66 -10.46 -22.08 -3.58
C GLY A 66 -9.96 -20.75 -4.15
N ARG A 67 -8.99 -20.11 -3.49
CA ARG A 67 -8.37 -18.86 -3.89
C ARG A 67 -6.92 -19.07 -4.37
N GLU A 68 -6.42 -18.12 -5.17
CA GLU A 68 -5.03 -18.01 -5.58
C GLU A 68 -4.48 -16.63 -5.21
N ILE A 69 -3.36 -16.60 -4.52
CA ILE A 69 -2.70 -15.35 -4.11
C ILE A 69 -2.13 -14.63 -5.34
N GLN A 70 -2.57 -13.39 -5.54
CA GLN A 70 -2.05 -12.49 -6.57
C GLN A 70 -1.03 -11.51 -6.01
N THR A 71 -1.21 -11.09 -4.75
CA THR A 71 -0.25 -10.20 -4.07
C THR A 71 -0.15 -10.55 -2.59
N VAL A 72 1.07 -10.38 -2.03
CA VAL A 72 1.34 -10.42 -0.59
C VAL A 72 2.03 -9.12 -0.19
N TYR A 73 1.58 -8.50 0.88
CA TYR A 73 2.14 -7.26 1.38
C TYR A 73 2.39 -7.34 2.88
N PHE A 74 3.66 -7.27 3.28
CA PHE A 74 4.06 -7.14 4.67
C PHE A 74 4.25 -5.66 5.00
N GLY A 75 3.37 -5.11 5.84
CA GLY A 75 3.36 -3.69 6.18
C GLY A 75 3.11 -3.42 7.66
N GLY A 76 2.86 -2.16 8.00
CA GLY A 76 2.45 -1.70 9.31
C GLY A 76 3.48 -0.87 10.06
N GLY A 77 4.20 -1.43 11.01
CA GLY A 77 5.30 -0.77 11.70
C GLY A 77 6.60 -0.89 10.90
N THR A 78 7.33 -1.98 11.10
CA THR A 78 8.58 -2.30 10.39
C THR A 78 8.69 -3.81 10.23
N PRO A 79 8.17 -4.38 9.16
CA PRO A 79 8.14 -5.83 8.96
C PRO A 79 9.51 -6.51 9.04
N THR A 80 10.55 -5.86 8.53
CA THR A 80 11.94 -6.35 8.57
C THR A 80 12.49 -6.59 9.98
N LEU A 81 11.83 -6.13 11.03
CA LEU A 81 12.17 -6.48 12.41
C LEU A 81 11.85 -7.95 12.78
N LEU A 82 11.04 -8.66 11.98
CA LEU A 82 10.86 -10.10 12.10
C LEU A 82 12.02 -10.90 11.46
N GLY A 83 12.93 -10.22 10.74
CA GLY A 83 14.06 -10.87 10.08
C GLY A 83 13.62 -11.95 9.10
N THR A 84 14.32 -13.07 9.07
CA THR A 84 13.99 -14.23 8.23
C THR A 84 12.68 -14.93 8.63
N GLY A 85 12.06 -14.55 9.75
CA GLY A 85 10.72 -15.01 10.12
C GLY A 85 9.66 -14.63 9.07
N LEU A 86 9.87 -13.57 8.30
CA LEU A 86 9.01 -13.22 7.16
C LEU A 86 8.94 -14.34 6.12
N VAL A 87 10.06 -15.02 5.88
CA VAL A 87 10.10 -16.19 4.98
C VAL A 87 9.22 -17.32 5.52
N THR A 88 9.27 -17.57 6.83
CA THR A 88 8.43 -18.60 7.48
C THR A 88 6.94 -18.30 7.31
N VAL A 89 6.54 -17.04 7.44
CA VAL A 89 5.14 -16.63 7.20
C VAL A 89 4.77 -16.78 5.73
N LEU A 90 5.65 -16.38 4.81
CA LEU A 90 5.40 -16.53 3.37
C LEU A 90 5.27 -18.01 2.97
N ASP A 91 6.08 -18.89 3.56
CA ASP A 91 5.97 -20.33 3.34
C ASP A 91 4.66 -20.91 3.92
N ALA A 92 4.16 -20.39 5.03
CA ALA A 92 2.84 -20.74 5.57
C ALA A 92 1.72 -20.36 4.61
N LEU A 93 1.77 -19.17 4.02
CA LEU A 93 0.83 -18.74 2.98
C LEU A 93 0.89 -19.64 1.75
N LYS A 94 2.09 -20.00 1.27
CA LYS A 94 2.31 -20.90 0.12
C LYS A 94 1.81 -22.33 0.38
N ARG A 95 1.84 -22.80 1.63
CA ARG A 95 1.23 -24.07 2.01
C ARG A 95 -0.30 -24.00 2.02
N ARG A 96 -0.85 -22.84 2.39
CA ARG A 96 -2.31 -22.63 2.50
C ARG A 96 -2.98 -22.41 1.15
N TRP A 97 -2.34 -21.68 0.23
CA TRP A 97 -2.88 -21.33 -1.08
C TRP A 97 -1.84 -21.43 -2.20
N PRO A 98 -2.27 -21.76 -3.40
CA PRO A 98 -1.49 -21.47 -4.59
C PRO A 98 -1.16 -19.99 -4.68
N VAL A 99 0.05 -19.69 -5.13
CA VAL A 99 0.53 -18.34 -5.40
C VAL A 99 0.74 -18.20 -6.90
N ALA A 100 0.20 -17.15 -7.50
CA ALA A 100 0.37 -16.91 -8.93
C ALA A 100 1.88 -16.79 -9.28
N ALA A 101 2.26 -17.27 -10.44
CA ALA A 101 3.66 -17.29 -10.85
C ALA A 101 4.28 -15.89 -10.96
N ASP A 102 3.44 -14.88 -11.22
CA ASP A 102 3.77 -13.45 -11.30
C ASP A 102 3.31 -12.66 -10.08
N ALA A 103 3.02 -13.30 -8.94
CA ALA A 103 2.54 -12.62 -7.75
C ALA A 103 3.51 -11.51 -7.29
N GLU A 104 2.97 -10.35 -6.96
CA GLU A 104 3.74 -9.30 -6.28
C GLU A 104 3.86 -9.63 -4.79
N ILE A 105 5.08 -9.73 -4.28
CA ILE A 105 5.36 -9.99 -2.87
C ILE A 105 6.21 -8.83 -2.33
N THR A 106 5.55 -7.94 -1.61
CA THR A 106 6.14 -6.69 -1.09
C THR A 106 6.48 -6.80 0.39
N VAL A 107 7.61 -6.24 0.77
CA VAL A 107 8.01 -6.04 2.19
C VAL A 107 8.37 -4.58 2.41
N GLU A 108 7.73 -3.94 3.39
CA GLU A 108 8.15 -2.63 3.89
C GLU A 108 9.40 -2.77 4.75
N ALA A 109 10.31 -1.81 4.60
CA ALA A 109 11.57 -1.77 5.31
C ALA A 109 11.94 -0.37 5.78
N ASN A 110 12.64 -0.28 6.90
CA ASN A 110 13.37 0.93 7.28
C ASN A 110 14.87 0.72 7.03
N PRO A 111 15.64 1.74 6.58
CA PRO A 111 17.05 1.59 6.23
C PRO A 111 17.90 0.84 7.26
N GLY A 112 17.78 1.20 8.54
CA GLY A 112 18.55 0.56 9.63
C GLY A 112 18.10 -0.86 10.02
N THR A 113 17.18 -1.50 9.29
CA THR A 113 16.64 -2.83 9.62
C THR A 113 16.93 -3.90 8.58
N VAL A 114 17.58 -3.53 7.49
CA VAL A 114 18.01 -4.46 6.45
C VAL A 114 19.49 -4.80 6.55
N THR A 115 19.84 -6.01 6.14
CA THR A 115 21.24 -6.48 5.98
C THR A 115 21.33 -7.27 4.69
N PRO A 116 22.54 -7.45 4.09
CA PRO A 116 22.70 -8.28 2.90
C PRO A 116 22.09 -9.66 3.07
N ALA A 117 22.39 -10.34 4.17
CA ALA A 117 21.86 -11.69 4.45
C ALA A 117 20.34 -11.74 4.54
N LEU A 118 19.69 -10.71 5.11
CA LEU A 118 18.22 -10.64 5.13
C LEU A 118 17.66 -10.43 3.74
N LEU A 119 18.24 -9.53 2.96
CA LEU A 119 17.80 -9.24 1.60
C LEU A 119 17.95 -10.46 0.68
N ASP A 120 19.07 -11.16 0.77
CA ASP A 120 19.30 -12.43 0.05
C ASP A 120 18.25 -13.49 0.42
N ALA A 121 17.93 -13.63 1.72
CA ALA A 121 16.94 -14.58 2.19
C ALA A 121 15.51 -14.22 1.70
N LEU A 122 15.13 -12.93 1.73
CA LEU A 122 13.83 -12.45 1.24
C LEU A 122 13.72 -12.66 -0.28
N HIS A 123 14.74 -12.27 -1.05
CA HIS A 123 14.78 -12.44 -2.50
C HIS A 123 14.72 -13.92 -2.88
N GLY A 124 15.52 -14.77 -2.23
CA GLY A 124 15.52 -16.23 -2.44
C GLY A 124 14.20 -16.90 -2.08
N ALA A 125 13.41 -16.32 -1.17
CA ALA A 125 12.07 -16.77 -0.83
C ALA A 125 10.99 -16.31 -1.82
N GLY A 126 11.34 -15.43 -2.80
CA GLY A 126 10.43 -14.92 -3.80
C GLY A 126 9.80 -13.56 -3.47
N VAL A 127 10.27 -12.86 -2.43
CA VAL A 127 9.96 -11.42 -2.29
C VAL A 127 10.57 -10.71 -3.49
N ASN A 128 9.75 -9.97 -4.23
CA ASN A 128 10.18 -9.32 -5.48
C ASN A 128 10.04 -7.79 -5.46
N ARG A 129 9.43 -7.22 -4.41
CA ARG A 129 9.28 -5.77 -4.22
C ARG A 129 9.64 -5.36 -2.79
N LEU A 130 10.37 -4.25 -2.64
CA LEU A 130 10.65 -3.63 -1.33
C LEU A 130 10.20 -2.16 -1.34
N SER A 131 9.61 -1.69 -0.21
CA SER A 131 9.31 -0.27 0.01
C SER A 131 10.10 0.25 1.19
N PHE A 132 10.93 1.28 0.96
CA PHE A 132 11.77 1.88 1.99
C PHE A 132 11.18 3.20 2.47
N GLY A 133 10.85 3.28 3.75
CA GLY A 133 10.46 4.53 4.39
C GLY A 133 11.66 5.47 4.59
N LEU A 134 12.05 6.23 3.59
CA LEU A 134 13.13 7.23 3.67
C LEU A 134 12.65 8.53 4.28
N GLN A 135 11.51 9.01 3.87
CA GLN A 135 10.75 10.17 4.34
C GLN A 135 11.31 11.53 3.92
N ASP A 136 12.62 11.78 3.95
CA ASP A 136 13.24 13.01 3.51
C ASP A 136 14.71 12.78 3.11
N CYS A 137 15.31 13.76 2.45
CA CYS A 137 16.74 13.78 2.10
C CYS A 137 17.59 14.69 3.02
N GLU A 138 16.95 15.45 3.91
CA GLU A 138 17.61 16.34 4.85
C GLU A 138 17.63 15.69 6.25
N ASP A 139 18.82 15.46 6.83
CA ASP A 139 18.97 14.80 8.14
C ASP A 139 18.28 15.56 9.27
N ASP A 140 18.17 16.89 9.19
CA ASP A 140 17.47 17.70 10.16
C ASP A 140 15.97 17.42 10.14
N VAL A 141 15.40 17.25 8.94
CA VAL A 141 13.99 16.88 8.76
C VAL A 141 13.77 15.45 9.24
N LEU A 142 14.66 14.52 8.90
CA LEU A 142 14.59 13.13 9.40
C LEU A 142 14.58 13.08 10.93
N ARG A 143 15.48 13.83 11.60
CA ARG A 143 15.50 13.93 13.07
C ARG A 143 14.21 14.54 13.62
N LEU A 144 13.67 15.59 12.99
CA LEU A 144 12.41 16.20 13.37
C LEU A 144 11.24 15.19 13.27
N LEU A 145 11.20 14.40 12.20
CA LEU A 145 10.20 13.35 12.00
C LEU A 145 10.36 12.18 12.99
N GLY A 146 11.46 12.10 13.72
CA GLY A 146 11.77 10.99 14.63
C GLY A 146 12.32 9.77 13.93
N ARG A 147 12.93 9.95 12.74
CA ARG A 147 13.61 8.86 12.01
C ARG A 147 14.95 8.54 12.66
N SER A 148 15.29 7.26 12.70
CA SER A 148 16.53 6.75 13.31
C SER A 148 17.67 6.56 12.31
N HIS A 149 17.50 6.95 11.05
CA HIS A 149 18.48 6.86 9.98
C HIS A 149 18.76 8.23 9.37
N THR A 150 19.90 8.36 8.74
CA THR A 150 20.32 9.49 7.93
C THR A 150 19.99 9.27 6.44
N ALA A 151 20.02 10.33 5.63
CA ALA A 151 19.85 10.21 4.18
C ALA A 151 20.88 9.24 3.56
N ALA A 152 22.15 9.32 3.99
CA ALA A 152 23.21 8.42 3.52
C ALA A 152 22.94 6.94 3.87
N GLU A 153 22.41 6.64 5.04
CA GLU A 153 21.98 5.28 5.41
C GLU A 153 20.79 4.81 4.57
N GLY A 154 19.88 5.73 4.19
CA GLY A 154 18.80 5.48 3.24
C GLY A 154 19.33 5.07 1.86
N GLU A 155 20.27 5.84 1.30
CA GLU A 155 20.94 5.55 0.03
C GLU A 155 21.65 4.19 0.07
N ALA A 156 22.38 3.92 1.15
CA ALA A 156 23.08 2.65 1.34
C ALA A 156 22.11 1.46 1.38
N ALA A 157 20.94 1.60 2.02
CA ALA A 157 19.93 0.55 2.08
C ALA A 157 19.33 0.25 0.68
N VAL A 158 19.05 1.28 -0.11
CA VAL A 158 18.59 1.12 -1.49
C VAL A 158 19.66 0.45 -2.36
N ALA A 159 20.92 0.89 -2.24
CA ALA A 159 22.04 0.28 -2.96
C ALA A 159 22.23 -1.20 -2.58
N MET A 160 22.08 -1.53 -1.30
CA MET A 160 22.17 -2.89 -0.78
C MET A 160 21.06 -3.78 -1.36
N ALA A 161 19.81 -3.26 -1.45
CA ALA A 161 18.70 -3.98 -2.04
C ALA A 161 18.92 -4.26 -3.55
N LYS A 162 19.44 -3.28 -4.29
CA LYS A 162 19.83 -3.47 -5.69
C LYS A 162 20.91 -4.53 -5.85
N ALA A 163 21.93 -4.51 -4.99
CA ALA A 163 23.01 -5.51 -5.00
C ALA A 163 22.50 -6.92 -4.69
N ALA A 164 21.43 -7.06 -3.89
CA ALA A 164 20.74 -8.32 -3.62
C ALA A 164 19.79 -8.78 -4.75
N GLY A 165 19.71 -8.03 -5.85
CA GLY A 165 18.92 -8.41 -7.03
C GLY A 165 17.51 -7.82 -7.12
N PHE A 166 17.09 -6.97 -6.18
CA PHE A 166 15.79 -6.32 -6.27
C PHE A 166 15.80 -5.22 -7.34
N SER A 167 14.90 -5.33 -8.32
CA SER A 167 14.65 -4.32 -9.35
C SER A 167 13.39 -3.50 -9.11
N ASP A 168 12.39 -4.07 -8.42
CA ASP A 168 11.16 -3.37 -8.04
C ASP A 168 11.33 -2.78 -6.62
N LEU A 169 11.77 -1.53 -6.58
CA LEU A 169 12.03 -0.79 -5.36
C LEU A 169 11.15 0.45 -5.29
N SER A 170 10.54 0.66 -4.14
CA SER A 170 9.82 1.89 -3.79
C SER A 170 10.56 2.63 -2.69
N VAL A 171 10.52 3.95 -2.74
CA VAL A 171 10.89 4.80 -1.61
C VAL A 171 9.73 5.73 -1.25
N ASP A 172 9.50 5.92 0.04
CA ASP A 172 8.41 6.71 0.57
C ASP A 172 8.95 8.01 1.13
N PHE A 173 8.33 9.14 0.74
CA PHE A 173 8.66 10.49 1.18
C PHE A 173 7.47 11.17 1.84
N MET A 174 7.79 12.14 2.73
CA MET A 174 6.80 13.01 3.35
C MET A 174 6.84 14.39 2.70
N LEU A 175 5.68 14.86 2.28
CA LEU A 175 5.48 16.22 1.80
C LEU A 175 4.78 17.08 2.86
N ALA A 176 4.88 18.39 2.72
CA ALA A 176 4.34 19.38 3.67
C ALA A 176 4.87 19.19 5.10
N THR A 177 6.12 18.76 5.24
CA THR A 177 6.81 18.70 6.53
C THR A 177 7.09 20.12 7.06
N PRO A 178 7.29 20.31 8.38
CA PRO A 178 7.56 21.63 8.95
C PRO A 178 8.72 22.35 8.26
N GLY A 179 8.43 23.54 7.70
CA GLY A 179 9.39 24.36 6.96
C GLY A 179 9.72 23.89 5.54
N GLN A 180 8.96 22.93 4.99
CA GLN A 180 9.09 22.56 3.58
C GLN A 180 8.49 23.64 2.70
N THR A 181 9.14 23.89 1.54
CA THR A 181 8.67 24.80 0.47
C THR A 181 8.54 24.03 -0.83
N PRO A 182 7.86 24.58 -1.86
CA PRO A 182 7.77 23.93 -3.18
C PRO A 182 9.13 23.59 -3.79
N GLU A 183 10.15 24.46 -3.60
CA GLU A 183 11.51 24.19 -4.08
C GLU A 183 12.17 23.03 -3.33
N LYS A 184 11.91 22.90 -2.01
CA LYS A 184 12.40 21.75 -1.24
C LYS A 184 11.71 20.47 -1.67
N ALA A 185 10.39 20.51 -1.90
CA ALA A 185 9.65 19.36 -2.42
C ALA A 185 10.16 18.92 -3.81
N ALA A 186 10.44 19.87 -4.71
CA ALA A 186 11.04 19.56 -6.00
C ALA A 186 12.45 18.95 -5.87
N ARG A 187 13.29 19.44 -4.93
CA ARG A 187 14.59 18.82 -4.63
C ARG A 187 14.45 17.41 -4.06
N LEU A 188 13.45 17.17 -3.22
CA LEU A 188 13.16 15.85 -2.68
C LEU A 188 12.78 14.86 -3.79
N ALA A 189 11.99 15.30 -4.78
CA ALA A 189 11.70 14.50 -5.97
C ALA A 189 12.98 14.17 -6.76
N GLN A 190 13.86 15.17 -6.99
CA GLN A 190 15.14 14.98 -7.68
C GLN A 190 16.04 14.00 -6.91
N TYR A 191 16.07 14.07 -5.59
CA TYR A 191 16.76 13.10 -4.75
C TYR A 191 16.19 11.70 -4.95
N GLY A 192 14.87 11.53 -4.92
CA GLY A 192 14.21 10.24 -5.20
C GLY A 192 14.61 9.67 -6.56
N LEU A 193 14.64 10.51 -7.60
CA LEU A 193 15.10 10.13 -8.95
C LEU A 193 16.57 9.70 -8.97
N SER A 194 17.44 10.37 -8.21
CA SER A 194 18.87 10.04 -8.13
C SER A 194 19.14 8.66 -7.53
N LEU A 195 18.22 8.15 -6.71
CA LEU A 195 18.28 6.79 -6.17
C LEU A 195 18.02 5.73 -7.26
N GLY A 196 17.49 6.12 -8.43
CA GLY A 196 17.24 5.21 -9.56
C GLY A 196 16.31 4.06 -9.20
N VAL A 197 15.25 4.34 -8.43
CA VAL A 197 14.19 3.39 -8.09
C VAL A 197 12.99 3.60 -9.00
N PRO A 198 12.26 2.56 -9.44
CA PRO A 198 11.16 2.71 -10.38
C PRO A 198 9.85 3.23 -9.79
N HIS A 199 9.74 3.31 -8.46
CA HIS A 199 8.51 3.70 -7.76
C HIS A 199 8.79 4.68 -6.62
N LEU A 200 7.94 5.69 -6.48
CA LEU A 200 8.03 6.73 -5.46
C LEU A 200 6.66 6.96 -4.83
N SER A 201 6.58 6.79 -3.52
CA SER A 201 5.40 7.14 -2.72
C SER A 201 5.61 8.51 -2.07
N SER A 202 4.56 9.32 -2.00
CA SER A 202 4.62 10.59 -1.30
C SER A 202 3.32 10.89 -0.57
N TYR A 203 3.44 11.22 0.70
CA TYR A 203 2.31 11.46 1.58
C TYR A 203 2.37 12.89 2.12
N LEU A 204 1.29 13.66 1.95
CA LEU A 204 1.15 14.93 2.65
C LEU A 204 1.05 14.68 4.15
N LEU A 205 1.95 15.30 4.91
CA LEU A 205 1.96 15.18 6.36
C LEU A 205 0.67 15.75 6.94
N LYS A 206 -0.11 14.87 7.56
CA LYS A 206 -1.25 15.23 8.38
C LYS A 206 -0.93 14.91 9.83
N VAL A 207 -1.10 15.89 10.70
CA VAL A 207 -0.92 15.70 12.13
C VAL A 207 -2.18 15.04 12.69
N GLU A 208 -2.09 13.74 12.93
CA GLU A 208 -3.23 12.96 13.44
C GLU A 208 -3.36 13.11 14.95
N PRO A 209 -4.61 13.19 15.46
CA PRO A 209 -4.88 13.27 16.89
C PRO A 209 -4.23 12.12 17.68
N GLY A 210 -3.68 12.43 18.85
CA GLY A 210 -3.04 11.46 19.73
C GLY A 210 -1.60 11.07 19.35
N THR A 211 -1.06 11.59 18.25
CA THR A 211 0.36 11.43 17.89
C THR A 211 1.28 12.32 18.74
N ALA A 212 2.59 12.08 18.72
CA ALA A 212 3.54 12.97 19.38
C ALA A 212 3.51 14.38 18.74
N PHE A 213 3.36 14.46 17.43
CA PHE A 213 3.25 15.73 16.70
C PHE A 213 2.02 16.53 17.12
N ASP A 214 0.88 15.88 17.35
CA ASP A 214 -0.32 16.52 17.88
C ASP A 214 -0.05 17.14 19.26
N ARG A 215 0.49 16.34 20.19
CA ARG A 215 0.83 16.82 21.55
C ARG A 215 1.87 17.94 21.57
N MET A 216 2.75 18.00 20.57
CA MET A 216 3.77 19.04 20.41
C MET A 216 3.26 20.29 19.66
N GLY A 217 2.01 20.29 19.21
CA GLY A 217 1.44 21.39 18.42
C GLY A 217 2.13 21.58 17.05
N MET A 218 2.66 20.50 16.47
CA MET A 218 3.44 20.57 15.23
C MET A 218 2.62 21.03 14.02
N ALA A 219 1.30 20.91 14.04
CA ALA A 219 0.43 21.41 12.98
C ALA A 219 0.67 22.91 12.68
N ALA A 220 0.94 23.73 13.71
CA ALA A 220 1.24 25.16 13.55
C ALA A 220 2.60 25.45 12.88
N ARG A 221 3.45 24.43 12.71
CA ARG A 221 4.77 24.54 12.05
C ARG A 221 4.78 23.94 10.64
N CYS A 222 3.75 23.19 10.29
CA CYS A 222 3.55 22.70 8.93
C CYS A 222 3.15 23.83 7.99
N PRO A 223 3.42 23.71 6.69
CA PRO A 223 2.88 24.63 5.68
C PRO A 223 1.36 24.71 5.76
N ASP A 224 0.81 25.87 5.39
CA ASP A 224 -0.63 26.00 5.17
C ASP A 224 -1.11 25.14 3.98
N GLU A 225 -2.41 25.03 3.78
CA GLU A 225 -2.99 24.16 2.75
C GLU A 225 -2.54 24.56 1.34
N ASP A 226 -2.42 25.86 1.05
CA ASP A 226 -2.00 26.35 -0.26
C ASP A 226 -0.52 26.00 -0.53
N THR A 227 0.36 26.24 0.43
CA THR A 227 1.77 25.87 0.34
C THR A 227 1.96 24.36 0.28
N ALA A 228 1.16 23.58 1.04
CA ALA A 228 1.19 22.12 0.97
C ALA A 228 0.78 21.60 -0.41
N ALA A 229 -0.25 22.23 -1.01
CA ALA A 229 -0.69 21.92 -2.38
C ALA A 229 0.41 22.26 -3.41
N GLU A 230 1.08 23.40 -3.26
CA GLU A 230 2.20 23.78 -4.13
C GLU A 230 3.38 22.82 -3.99
N CYS A 231 3.71 22.36 -2.78
CA CYS A 231 4.72 21.32 -2.55
C CYS A 231 4.38 20.01 -3.29
N TYR A 232 3.14 19.56 -3.19
CA TYR A 232 2.66 18.38 -3.88
C TYR A 232 2.79 18.51 -5.39
N LEU A 233 2.30 19.61 -5.97
CA LEU A 233 2.37 19.84 -7.40
C LEU A 233 3.82 19.99 -7.92
N ALA A 234 4.68 20.64 -7.15
CA ALA A 234 6.10 20.78 -7.50
C ALA A 234 6.82 19.42 -7.49
N TYR A 235 6.51 18.57 -6.54
CA TYR A 235 7.07 17.22 -6.44
C TYR A 235 6.67 16.36 -7.65
N TYR A 236 5.37 16.21 -7.92
CA TYR A 236 4.89 15.37 -9.02
C TYR A 236 5.28 15.90 -10.41
N LYS A 237 5.36 17.21 -10.58
CA LYS A 237 5.87 17.81 -11.83
C LYS A 237 7.29 17.35 -12.17
N VAL A 238 8.17 17.23 -11.18
CA VAL A 238 9.54 16.73 -11.39
C VAL A 238 9.53 15.25 -11.79
N LEU A 239 8.69 14.44 -11.16
CA LEU A 239 8.56 13.01 -11.47
C LEU A 239 8.00 12.79 -12.87
N GLU A 240 6.96 13.54 -13.26
CA GLU A 240 6.36 13.47 -14.59
C GLU A 240 7.39 13.81 -15.69
N GLN A 241 8.19 14.86 -15.49
CA GLN A 241 9.27 15.24 -16.42
C GLN A 241 10.35 14.15 -16.56
N ALA A 242 10.49 13.28 -15.56
CA ALA A 242 11.41 12.14 -15.59
C ALA A 242 10.74 10.84 -16.13
N GLY A 243 9.48 10.91 -16.60
CA GLY A 243 8.77 9.79 -17.20
C GLY A 243 8.01 8.91 -16.22
N TYR A 244 7.94 9.28 -14.94
CA TYR A 244 7.07 8.60 -13.98
C TYR A 244 5.61 8.99 -14.21
N ARG A 245 4.72 8.04 -14.04
CA ARG A 245 3.27 8.29 -14.06
C ARG A 245 2.78 8.43 -12.63
N HIS A 246 2.12 9.53 -12.34
CA HIS A 246 1.32 9.68 -11.13
C HIS A 246 0.05 8.84 -11.30
N TYR A 247 0.09 7.54 -10.91
CA TYR A 247 -0.95 6.57 -11.24
C TYR A 247 -2.08 6.50 -10.20
N GLU A 248 -1.81 6.96 -8.97
CA GLU A 248 -2.81 7.13 -7.93
C GLU A 248 -2.38 8.24 -6.95
N ILE A 249 -3.28 8.69 -6.08
CA ILE A 249 -3.19 9.91 -5.27
C ILE A 249 -1.87 10.13 -4.52
N SER A 250 -1.16 9.06 -4.16
CA SER A 250 0.07 9.12 -3.35
C SER A 250 1.29 8.50 -4.02
N ASN A 251 1.14 7.91 -5.20
CA ASN A 251 2.19 7.11 -5.81
C ASN A 251 2.45 7.46 -7.27
N ALA A 252 3.73 7.52 -7.62
CA ALA A 252 4.17 7.62 -9.00
C ALA A 252 5.18 6.50 -9.32
N ALA A 253 5.10 5.97 -10.54
CA ALA A 253 5.96 4.87 -10.98
C ALA A 253 6.35 5.01 -12.46
N LEU A 254 7.47 4.39 -12.82
CA LEU A 254 7.72 4.05 -14.22
C LEU A 254 6.69 3.03 -14.68
N PRO A 255 6.29 3.03 -15.97
CA PRO A 255 5.30 2.08 -16.49
C PRO A 255 5.68 0.63 -16.19
N GLY A 256 4.74 -0.12 -15.58
CA GLY A 256 4.92 -1.52 -15.20
C GLY A 256 5.46 -1.75 -13.77
N TYR A 257 5.68 -0.67 -13.00
CA TYR A 257 6.11 -0.74 -11.60
C TYR A 257 5.07 -0.15 -10.63
N GLU A 258 3.84 0.03 -11.10
CA GLU A 258 2.72 0.41 -10.24
C GLU A 258 2.48 -0.69 -9.19
N SER A 259 2.31 -0.31 -7.90
CA SER A 259 2.02 -1.29 -6.85
C SER A 259 0.70 -2.03 -7.12
N ARG A 260 0.80 -3.30 -7.46
CA ARG A 260 -0.37 -4.13 -7.72
C ARG A 260 -1.21 -4.33 -6.47
N HIS A 261 -0.56 -4.48 -5.31
CA HIS A 261 -1.26 -4.65 -4.04
C HIS A 261 -2.10 -3.42 -3.67
N ASN A 262 -1.52 -2.21 -3.75
CA ASN A 262 -2.26 -0.98 -3.47
C ASN A 262 -3.40 -0.76 -4.47
N THR A 263 -3.19 -1.10 -5.73
CA THR A 263 -4.22 -1.01 -6.77
C THR A 263 -5.43 -1.90 -6.49
N VAL A 264 -5.24 -3.07 -5.84
CA VAL A 264 -6.36 -3.93 -5.42
C VAL A 264 -7.34 -3.19 -4.52
N TYR A 265 -6.87 -2.36 -3.59
CA TYR A 265 -7.73 -1.56 -2.71
C TYR A 265 -8.57 -0.56 -3.49
N TRP A 266 -7.93 0.17 -4.41
CA TRP A 266 -8.60 1.18 -5.22
C TRP A 266 -9.61 0.59 -6.21
N GLN A 267 -9.41 -0.65 -6.64
CA GLN A 267 -10.29 -1.38 -7.55
C GLN A 267 -11.37 -2.22 -6.85
N LEU A 268 -11.55 -2.09 -5.53
CA LEU A 268 -12.46 -2.94 -4.75
C LEU A 268 -12.18 -4.44 -4.90
N GLY A 269 -10.92 -4.81 -5.10
CA GLY A 269 -10.49 -6.20 -5.10
C GLY A 269 -10.54 -6.82 -3.71
N GLU A 270 -10.77 -8.12 -3.63
CA GLU A 270 -10.80 -8.83 -2.34
C GLU A 270 -9.39 -9.00 -1.76
N TYR A 271 -9.28 -8.75 -0.47
CA TYR A 271 -8.03 -8.98 0.26
C TYR A 271 -8.29 -9.42 1.70
N LEU A 272 -7.36 -10.24 2.21
CA LEU A 272 -7.32 -10.64 3.60
C LEU A 272 -6.26 -9.81 4.33
N GLY A 273 -6.67 -9.11 5.39
CA GLY A 273 -5.78 -8.53 6.36
C GLY A 273 -5.55 -9.50 7.52
N ILE A 274 -4.30 -9.68 7.94
CA ILE A 274 -3.90 -10.57 9.05
C ILE A 274 -3.04 -9.80 10.03
N GLY A 275 -3.39 -9.84 11.30
CA GLY A 275 -2.64 -9.22 12.39
C GLY A 275 -3.36 -8.03 13.02
N PRO A 276 -2.98 -7.62 14.26
CA PRO A 276 -3.62 -6.54 14.99
C PRO A 276 -3.62 -5.23 14.21
N GLY A 277 -4.80 -4.61 14.04
CA GLY A 277 -4.98 -3.39 13.25
C GLY A 277 -5.12 -3.62 11.74
N ALA A 278 -4.97 -4.85 11.24
CA ALA A 278 -5.18 -5.14 9.82
C ALA A 278 -6.67 -5.09 9.46
N ALA A 279 -7.00 -4.46 8.34
CA ALA A 279 -8.32 -4.52 7.73
C ALA A 279 -8.36 -5.54 6.58
N GLY A 280 -9.55 -6.02 6.24
CA GLY A 280 -9.80 -6.91 5.11
C GLY A 280 -11.13 -6.62 4.42
N TYR A 281 -11.21 -7.04 3.16
CA TYR A 281 -12.44 -7.01 2.36
C TYR A 281 -12.59 -8.33 1.62
N CYS A 282 -13.57 -9.12 1.99
CA CYS A 282 -13.79 -10.44 1.41
C CYS A 282 -15.28 -10.79 1.43
N GLY A 283 -15.77 -11.38 0.32
CA GLY A 283 -17.18 -11.77 0.21
C GLY A 283 -18.16 -10.60 0.33
N GLY A 284 -17.76 -9.40 -0.09
CA GLY A 284 -18.58 -8.19 -0.02
C GLY A 284 -18.69 -7.60 1.39
N ARG A 285 -17.88 -8.04 2.34
CA ARG A 285 -17.87 -7.51 3.72
C ARG A 285 -16.49 -7.02 4.10
N ARG A 286 -16.47 -5.93 4.87
CA ARG A 286 -15.27 -5.38 5.49
C ARG A 286 -15.16 -5.88 6.93
N TYR A 287 -13.92 -6.10 7.35
CA TYR A 287 -13.59 -6.41 8.73
C TYR A 287 -12.26 -5.78 9.10
N ARG A 288 -12.00 -5.71 10.40
CA ARG A 288 -10.70 -5.31 10.93
C ARG A 288 -10.34 -6.14 12.16
N PHE A 289 -9.07 -6.43 12.32
CA PHE A 289 -8.56 -6.92 13.60
C PHE A 289 -8.49 -5.77 14.61
N PRO A 290 -8.81 -6.03 15.89
CA PRO A 290 -8.56 -5.06 16.96
C PRO A 290 -7.09 -4.62 17.00
N GLU A 291 -6.84 -3.39 17.39
CA GLU A 291 -5.49 -2.85 17.65
C GLU A 291 -4.99 -3.34 19.02
N ASP A 292 -4.95 -4.66 19.20
CA ASP A 292 -4.60 -5.32 20.47
C ASP A 292 -3.73 -6.54 20.21
N ILE A 293 -2.42 -6.38 20.40
CA ILE A 293 -1.45 -7.47 20.22
C ILE A 293 -1.59 -8.54 21.31
N GLU A 294 -2.01 -8.17 22.54
CA GLU A 294 -2.18 -9.12 23.63
C GLU A 294 -3.36 -10.06 23.34
N ALA A 295 -4.50 -9.49 22.90
CA ALA A 295 -5.64 -10.28 22.46
C ALA A 295 -5.27 -11.21 21.30
N PHE A 296 -4.48 -10.70 20.32
CA PHE A 296 -4.01 -11.51 19.19
C PHE A 296 -3.14 -12.70 19.63
N LEU A 297 -2.23 -12.47 20.59
CA LEU A 297 -1.35 -13.51 21.10
C LEU A 297 -2.11 -14.54 21.97
N ALA A 298 -3.11 -14.11 22.74
CA ALA A 298 -3.88 -14.95 23.63
C ALA A 298 -4.96 -15.79 22.93
N ALA A 299 -5.37 -15.44 21.72
CA ALA A 299 -6.45 -16.10 21.02
C ALA A 299 -6.05 -17.55 20.65
N GLU A 300 -6.91 -18.52 20.96
CA GLU A 300 -6.79 -19.90 20.45
C GLU A 300 -6.95 -19.95 18.93
N ASN A 301 -7.92 -19.19 18.42
CA ASN A 301 -8.13 -18.99 16.99
C ASN A 301 -8.23 -17.48 16.70
N VAL A 302 -7.22 -16.92 16.05
CA VAL A 302 -7.17 -15.48 15.74
C VAL A 302 -8.32 -15.03 14.83
N TRP A 303 -8.91 -15.92 14.03
CA TRP A 303 -10.01 -15.61 13.13
C TRP A 303 -11.36 -15.40 13.82
N THR A 304 -11.40 -15.55 15.15
CA THR A 304 -12.55 -15.13 15.96
C THR A 304 -12.47 -13.67 16.42
N LEU A 305 -11.32 -13.01 16.25
CA LEU A 305 -11.08 -11.64 16.70
C LEU A 305 -11.61 -10.55 15.76
N PRO A 306 -11.66 -10.74 14.42
CA PRO A 306 -12.04 -9.66 13.54
C PRO A 306 -13.42 -9.09 13.86
N LEU A 307 -13.48 -7.77 13.91
CA LEU A 307 -14.71 -7.01 14.03
C LEU A 307 -15.31 -6.83 12.64
N ASP A 308 -16.60 -7.09 12.52
CA ASP A 308 -17.32 -6.88 11.27
C ASP A 308 -17.63 -5.38 11.11
N ASP A 309 -17.10 -4.74 10.07
CA ASP A 309 -17.34 -3.35 9.73
C ASP A 309 -18.50 -3.18 8.73
N GLY A 310 -19.21 -4.27 8.43
CA GLY A 310 -20.40 -4.26 7.59
C GLY A 310 -20.17 -4.55 6.11
N PRO A 311 -21.19 -4.36 5.28
CA PRO A 311 -21.08 -4.52 3.84
C PRO A 311 -20.20 -3.43 3.25
N GLY A 312 -19.43 -3.79 2.20
CA GLY A 312 -18.64 -2.87 1.41
C GLY A 312 -18.90 -3.07 -0.09
N GLY A 313 -18.32 -2.21 -0.90
CA GLY A 313 -18.42 -2.30 -2.35
C GLY A 313 -19.73 -1.73 -2.91
N ASP A 314 -20.35 -0.75 -2.25
CA ASP A 314 -21.46 0.02 -2.81
C ASP A 314 -20.98 1.06 -3.84
N TRP A 315 -21.92 1.82 -4.38
CA TRP A 315 -21.63 2.84 -5.38
C TRP A 315 -20.76 3.97 -4.83
N GLU A 316 -21.05 4.46 -3.64
CA GLU A 316 -20.32 5.58 -3.04
C GLU A 316 -18.85 5.20 -2.85
N GLU A 317 -18.59 4.00 -2.35
CA GLU A 317 -17.27 3.47 -2.18
C GLU A 317 -16.58 3.21 -3.52
N ALA A 318 -17.27 2.64 -4.50
CA ALA A 318 -16.72 2.39 -5.83
C ALA A 318 -16.31 3.68 -6.54
N LEU A 319 -17.13 4.74 -6.44
CA LEU A 319 -16.81 6.07 -6.96
C LEU A 319 -15.60 6.65 -6.24
N MET A 320 -15.62 6.64 -4.90
CA MET A 320 -14.54 7.18 -4.07
C MET A 320 -13.20 6.54 -4.42
N LEU A 321 -13.15 5.22 -4.49
CA LEU A 321 -11.92 4.49 -4.73
C LEU A 321 -11.43 4.62 -6.17
N SER A 322 -12.32 4.58 -7.16
CA SER A 322 -11.96 4.75 -8.57
C SER A 322 -11.33 6.12 -8.85
N LEU A 323 -11.79 7.17 -8.17
CA LEU A 323 -11.23 8.52 -8.32
C LEU A 323 -9.91 8.73 -7.57
N ARG A 324 -9.41 7.74 -6.80
CA ARG A 324 -8.04 7.75 -6.28
C ARG A 324 -7.02 7.32 -7.33
N LEU A 325 -7.46 6.67 -8.39
CA LEU A 325 -6.64 6.27 -9.52
C LEU A 325 -6.63 7.36 -10.62
N ALA A 326 -5.52 7.54 -11.28
CA ALA A 326 -5.43 8.40 -12.48
C ALA A 326 -6.25 7.87 -13.66
N GLU A 327 -6.61 6.58 -13.66
CA GLU A 327 -7.59 6.00 -14.58
C GLU A 327 -8.99 6.55 -14.35
N GLY A 328 -9.36 6.77 -13.09
CA GLY A 328 -10.63 7.34 -12.72
C GLY A 328 -11.83 6.41 -12.90
N LEU A 329 -13.02 7.00 -12.94
CA LEU A 329 -14.29 6.33 -13.13
C LEU A 329 -14.56 6.06 -14.61
N THR A 330 -14.79 4.79 -14.97
CA THR A 330 -15.19 4.40 -16.33
C THR A 330 -16.72 4.26 -16.46
N PRO A 331 -17.28 4.40 -17.70
CA PRO A 331 -18.70 4.12 -17.96
C PRO A 331 -19.11 2.71 -17.52
N ALA A 332 -18.25 1.72 -17.74
CA ALA A 332 -18.51 0.33 -17.37
C ALA A 332 -18.67 0.15 -15.86
N LEU A 333 -17.85 0.86 -15.07
CA LEU A 333 -17.97 0.84 -13.60
C LEU A 333 -19.26 1.54 -13.15
N ALA A 334 -19.60 2.72 -13.69
CA ALA A 334 -20.84 3.41 -13.38
C ALA A 334 -22.08 2.55 -13.69
N HIS A 335 -22.14 1.95 -14.88
CA HIS A 335 -23.25 1.08 -15.28
C HIS A 335 -23.38 -0.18 -14.42
N ARG A 336 -22.28 -0.77 -13.92
CA ARG A 336 -22.30 -1.91 -12.99
C ARG A 336 -23.11 -1.60 -11.74
N TYR A 337 -23.12 -0.33 -11.30
CA TYR A 337 -23.87 0.16 -10.14
C TYR A 337 -25.19 0.85 -10.53
N GLY A 338 -25.65 0.71 -11.78
CA GLY A 338 -26.91 1.28 -12.25
C GLY A 338 -26.90 2.80 -12.38
N GLN A 339 -25.73 3.42 -12.50
CA GLN A 339 -25.59 4.87 -12.58
C GLN A 339 -25.65 5.37 -14.03
N ASP A 340 -26.31 6.52 -14.23
CA ASP A 340 -26.31 7.25 -15.51
C ASP A 340 -24.99 8.02 -15.67
N TYR A 341 -24.09 7.48 -16.49
CA TYR A 341 -22.80 8.11 -16.77
C TYR A 341 -22.94 9.50 -17.41
N THR A 342 -23.98 9.74 -18.21
CA THR A 342 -24.27 11.06 -18.81
C THR A 342 -24.62 12.10 -17.72
N ALA A 343 -25.35 11.67 -16.68
CA ALA A 343 -25.62 12.54 -15.53
C ALA A 343 -24.33 12.88 -14.76
N LEU A 344 -23.43 11.91 -14.62
CA LEU A 344 -22.12 12.13 -14.00
C LEU A 344 -21.25 13.11 -14.81
N LEU A 345 -21.24 13.01 -16.13
CA LEU A 345 -20.55 13.99 -17.00
C LEU A 345 -21.10 15.41 -16.83
N ARG A 346 -22.42 15.57 -16.70
CA ARG A 346 -23.03 16.88 -16.44
C ARG A 346 -22.59 17.46 -15.08
N ARG A 347 -22.51 16.63 -14.02
CA ARG A 347 -21.98 17.04 -12.71
C ARG A 347 -20.49 17.36 -12.76
N ALA A 348 -19.72 16.63 -13.56
CA ALA A 348 -18.27 16.82 -13.73
C ALA A 348 -17.93 18.13 -14.48
N ALA A 349 -18.81 18.64 -15.34
CA ALA A 349 -18.52 19.75 -16.25
C ALA A 349 -18.01 21.03 -15.55
N PRO A 350 -18.53 21.50 -14.40
CA PRO A 350 -17.99 22.66 -13.71
C PRO A 350 -16.54 22.44 -13.23
N MET A 351 -16.24 21.28 -12.70
CA MET A 351 -14.91 20.90 -12.17
C MET A 351 -13.91 20.68 -13.31
N GLN A 352 -14.37 20.19 -14.46
CA GLN A 352 -13.55 20.12 -15.68
C GLN A 352 -13.14 21.52 -16.16
N ARG A 353 -14.07 22.48 -16.19
CA ARG A 353 -13.76 23.87 -16.53
C ARG A 353 -12.76 24.52 -15.54
N ALA A 354 -12.78 24.09 -14.28
CA ALA A 354 -11.84 24.52 -13.27
C ALA A 354 -10.46 23.82 -13.36
N GLY A 355 -10.29 22.86 -14.29
CA GLY A 355 -9.05 22.09 -14.46
C GLY A 355 -8.78 21.05 -13.37
N LEU A 356 -9.82 20.63 -12.63
CA LEU A 356 -9.70 19.69 -11.52
C LEU A 356 -9.87 18.24 -11.98
N LEU A 357 -10.55 18.00 -13.09
CA LEU A 357 -10.72 16.68 -13.66
C LEU A 357 -10.77 16.74 -15.21
N ARG A 358 -10.57 15.59 -15.79
CA ARG A 358 -10.80 15.31 -17.21
C ARG A 358 -12.04 14.43 -17.30
N ALA A 359 -13.02 14.82 -18.10
CA ALA A 359 -14.23 14.07 -18.29
C ALA A 359 -14.52 13.92 -19.79
N GLY A 360 -14.81 12.71 -20.22
CA GLY A 360 -15.10 12.33 -21.60
C GLY A 360 -15.90 11.04 -21.66
N ASP A 361 -16.11 10.55 -22.89
CA ASP A 361 -16.92 9.35 -23.13
C ASP A 361 -16.27 8.07 -22.56
N ASP A 362 -14.96 8.08 -22.29
CA ASP A 362 -14.18 6.95 -21.81
C ASP A 362 -14.00 6.94 -20.28
N ARG A 363 -13.89 8.11 -19.64
CA ARG A 363 -13.62 8.22 -18.20
C ARG A 363 -13.89 9.62 -17.61
N ILE A 364 -14.05 9.64 -16.28
CA ILE A 364 -13.92 10.83 -15.43
C ILE A 364 -12.74 10.60 -14.52
N ALA A 365 -11.66 11.37 -14.67
CA ALA A 365 -10.41 11.20 -13.94
C ALA A 365 -9.91 12.52 -13.36
N LEU A 366 -9.36 12.48 -12.15
CA LEU A 366 -8.80 13.66 -11.51
C LEU A 366 -7.49 14.08 -12.19
N THR A 367 -7.19 15.37 -12.15
CA THR A 367 -5.85 15.92 -12.40
C THR A 367 -5.07 15.93 -11.08
N ASP A 368 -3.76 16.25 -11.12
CA ASP A 368 -2.98 16.42 -9.88
C ASP A 368 -3.59 17.46 -8.93
N ARG A 369 -4.14 18.55 -9.48
CA ARG A 369 -4.92 19.53 -8.70
C ARG A 369 -6.23 18.94 -8.17
N GLY A 370 -6.84 18.07 -8.94
CA GLY A 370 -8.06 17.37 -8.54
C GLY A 370 -7.83 16.38 -7.40
N PHE A 371 -6.69 15.70 -7.35
CA PHE A 371 -6.35 14.81 -6.23
C PHE A 371 -6.34 15.55 -4.88
N LEU A 372 -5.85 16.79 -4.84
CA LEU A 372 -5.85 17.61 -3.63
C LEU A 372 -7.26 17.96 -3.15
N LEU A 373 -8.25 18.03 -4.05
CA LEU A 373 -9.65 18.35 -3.77
C LEU A 373 -10.58 17.14 -3.93
N SER A 374 -10.02 15.93 -3.97
CA SER A 374 -10.74 14.69 -4.33
C SER A 374 -11.99 14.46 -3.50
N ASN A 375 -11.96 14.71 -2.18
CA ASN A 375 -13.14 14.51 -1.32
C ASN A 375 -14.31 15.41 -1.73
N SER A 376 -14.05 16.70 -1.98
CA SER A 376 -15.07 17.65 -2.42
C SER A 376 -15.63 17.29 -3.81
N ILE A 377 -14.76 16.82 -4.70
CA ILE A 377 -15.15 16.39 -6.05
C ILE A 377 -16.01 15.13 -5.98
N ILE A 378 -15.65 14.15 -5.16
CA ILE A 378 -16.43 12.92 -4.95
C ILE A 378 -17.83 13.26 -4.45
N VAL A 379 -17.95 14.10 -3.42
CA VAL A 379 -19.26 14.55 -2.89
C VAL A 379 -20.09 15.23 -3.99
N ALA A 380 -19.49 16.11 -4.79
CA ALA A 380 -20.19 16.80 -5.88
C ALA A 380 -20.64 15.84 -7.01
N LEU A 381 -19.95 14.74 -7.22
CA LEU A 381 -20.33 13.72 -8.21
C LEU A 381 -21.42 12.79 -7.68
N LEU A 382 -21.50 12.56 -6.38
CA LEU A 382 -22.59 11.79 -5.76
C LEU A 382 -23.94 12.53 -5.84
N GLY A 383 -23.96 13.83 -5.65
CA GLY A 383 -25.14 14.70 -5.81
C GLY A 383 -25.80 15.08 -4.52
#